data_7bffa77ffd3a5f32ec2e12fb6dd40d32
#
_entry.id   7bffa77ffd3a5f32ec2e12fb6dd40d32
#
_cell.length_a   1.000
_cell.length_b   1.000
_cell.length_c   1.000
_cell.angle_alpha   90.00
_cell.angle_beta   90.00
_cell.angle_gamma   90.00
#
_symmetry.space_group_name_H-M   'P 1'
#
loop_
_entity.id
_entity.type
_entity.pdbx_description
1 polymer ?
#
loop_
_entity_poly.entity_id
_entity_poly.type
_entity_poly.pdbx_seq_one_letter_code
_entity_poly.pdbx_strand_id
1 'polypeptide(L)'
;MSRLEKRREELEKAREKYEEWGNRVRELEKKYKEAEKTTVHNMVTAAELTPEQLSQIIRMAKAGELYYGALAEKCEEEDQHEE
;
A
#
# COMPACT_ATOMS: atom_id res chain seq x y z
N MET A 1 39.66 -11.56 -20.29
CA MET A 1 38.23 -11.87 -20.13
C MET A 1 37.47 -11.75 -21.43
N SER A 2 36.61 -12.72 -21.74
CA SER A 2 35.75 -12.63 -22.92
C SER A 2 34.65 -11.58 -22.67
N ARG A 3 34.07 -11.08 -23.75
CA ARG A 3 32.99 -10.11 -23.71
C ARG A 3 31.75 -10.69 -22.99
N LEU A 4 31.50 -11.97 -23.19
CA LEU A 4 30.39 -12.70 -22.57
C LEU A 4 30.55 -12.79 -21.05
N GLU A 5 31.75 -13.12 -20.57
CA GLU A 5 32.05 -13.22 -19.15
C GLU A 5 31.90 -11.88 -18.44
N LYS A 6 32.35 -10.81 -19.08
CA LYS A 6 32.22 -9.45 -18.56
C LYS A 6 30.77 -9.03 -18.41
N ARG A 7 29.94 -9.34 -19.41
CA ARG A 7 28.50 -9.07 -19.37
C ARG A 7 27.78 -9.92 -18.31
N ARG A 8 28.23 -11.15 -18.11
CA ARG A 8 27.69 -12.02 -17.07
C ARG A 8 27.95 -11.45 -15.68
N GLU A 9 29.17 -10.98 -15.43
CA GLU A 9 29.53 -10.36 -14.16
C GLU A 9 28.72 -9.10 -13.89
N GLU A 10 28.53 -8.26 -14.90
CA GLU A 10 27.70 -7.07 -14.80
C GLU A 10 26.25 -7.42 -14.45
N LEU A 11 25.71 -8.46 -15.06
CA LEU A 11 24.36 -8.93 -14.81
C LEU A 11 24.21 -9.46 -13.39
N GLU A 12 25.17 -10.24 -12.90
CA GLU A 12 25.16 -10.79 -11.55
C GLU A 12 25.17 -9.68 -10.49
N LYS A 13 26.02 -8.67 -10.69
CA LYS A 13 26.10 -7.51 -9.80
C LYS A 13 24.78 -6.72 -9.78
N ALA A 14 24.18 -6.54 -10.94
CA ALA A 14 22.91 -5.86 -11.05
C ALA A 14 21.79 -6.63 -10.35
N ARG A 15 21.77 -7.96 -10.45
CA ARG A 15 20.81 -8.83 -9.76
C ARG A 15 20.96 -8.76 -8.25
N GLU A 16 22.20 -8.74 -7.75
CA GLU A 16 22.49 -8.61 -6.32
C GLU A 16 21.93 -7.29 -5.77
N LYS A 17 22.16 -6.20 -6.47
CA LYS A 17 21.63 -4.88 -6.11
C LYS A 17 20.10 -4.85 -6.15
N TYR A 18 19.52 -5.46 -7.16
CA TYR A 18 18.07 -5.56 -7.28
C TYR A 18 17.47 -6.29 -6.09
N GLU A 19 18.09 -7.39 -5.68
CA GLU A 19 17.67 -8.16 -4.51
C GLU A 19 17.79 -7.36 -3.21
N GLU A 20 18.91 -6.67 -3.02
CA GLU A 20 19.14 -5.80 -1.86
C GLU A 20 18.06 -4.70 -1.77
N TRP A 21 17.78 -4.03 -2.87
CA TRP A 21 16.75 -3.01 -2.93
C TRP A 21 15.35 -3.59 -2.70
N GLY A 22 15.09 -4.77 -3.21
CA GLY A 22 13.83 -5.47 -2.96
C GLY A 22 13.63 -5.76 -1.48
N ASN A 23 14.67 -6.20 -0.79
CA ASN A 23 14.66 -6.43 0.65
C ASN A 23 14.43 -5.12 1.43
N ARG A 24 15.08 -4.04 0.98
CA ARG A 24 14.92 -2.71 1.58
C ARG A 24 13.49 -2.18 1.45
N VAL A 25 12.90 -2.37 0.27
CA VAL A 25 11.50 -1.98 0.03
C VAL A 25 10.56 -2.74 0.97
N ARG A 26 10.74 -4.05 1.12
CA ARG A 26 9.93 -4.87 2.04
C ARG A 26 10.06 -4.41 3.49
N GLU A 27 11.27 -4.08 3.93
CA GLU A 27 11.50 -3.53 5.27
C GLU A 27 10.76 -2.22 5.49
N LEU A 28 10.86 -1.31 4.52
CA LEU A 28 10.21 -0.01 4.58
C LEU A 28 8.69 -0.13 4.57
N GLU A 29 8.16 -1.03 3.76
CA GLU A 29 6.72 -1.33 3.72
C GLU A 29 6.21 -1.83 5.08
N LYS A 30 6.99 -2.72 5.72
CA LYS A 30 6.68 -3.23 7.05
C LYS A 30 6.66 -2.12 8.09
N LYS A 31 7.68 -1.26 8.08
CA LYS A 31 7.77 -0.11 8.99
C LYS A 31 6.63 0.88 8.77
N TYR A 32 6.26 1.10 7.52
CA TYR A 32 5.14 1.96 7.16
C TYR A 32 3.82 1.43 7.74
N LYS A 33 3.56 0.14 7.57
CA LYS A 33 2.36 -0.51 8.12
C LYS A 33 2.32 -0.45 9.64
N GLU A 34 3.45 -0.66 10.31
CA GLU A 34 3.56 -0.55 11.76
C GLU A 34 3.28 0.89 12.23
N ALA A 35 3.82 1.88 11.50
CA ALA A 35 3.59 3.29 11.80
C ALA A 35 2.11 3.67 11.60
N GLU A 36 1.46 3.17 10.56
CA GLU A 36 0.02 3.36 10.34
C GLU A 36 -0.80 2.83 11.52
N LYS A 37 -0.51 1.62 11.97
CA LYS A 37 -1.21 1.01 13.11
C LYS A 37 -1.06 1.84 14.38
N THR A 38 0.17 2.30 14.64
CA THR A 38 0.46 3.14 15.79
C THR A 38 -0.29 4.47 15.71
N THR A 39 -0.30 5.09 14.53
CA THR A 39 -1.00 6.36 14.30
C THR A 39 -2.51 6.20 14.53
N VAL A 40 -3.11 5.14 13.96
CA VAL A 40 -4.54 4.84 14.14
C VAL A 40 -4.85 4.58 15.61
N HIS A 41 -4.02 3.79 16.29
CA HIS A 41 -4.18 3.51 17.72
C HIS A 41 -4.17 4.80 18.54
N ASN A 42 -3.23 5.69 18.26
CA ASN A 42 -3.12 6.98 18.96
C ASN A 42 -4.33 7.87 18.69
N MET A 43 -4.86 7.86 17.48
CA MET A 43 -6.08 8.60 17.12
C MET A 43 -7.28 8.11 17.92
N VAL A 44 -7.45 6.78 17.99
CA VAL A 44 -8.54 6.15 18.73
C VAL A 44 -8.44 6.49 20.23
N THR A 45 -7.22 6.39 20.78
CA THR A 45 -6.95 6.71 22.18
C THR A 45 -7.24 8.17 22.48
N ALA A 46 -6.79 9.08 21.61
CA ALA A 46 -7.00 10.52 21.77
C ALA A 46 -8.49 10.90 21.69
N ALA A 47 -9.26 10.20 20.88
CA ALA A 47 -10.70 10.41 20.75
C ALA A 47 -11.53 9.76 21.88
N GLU A 48 -10.88 8.99 22.76
CA GLU A 48 -11.53 8.28 23.86
C GLU A 48 -12.69 7.38 23.41
N LEU A 49 -12.52 6.72 22.28
CA LEU A 49 -13.54 5.84 21.73
C LEU A 49 -13.57 4.49 22.43
N THR A 50 -14.78 4.04 22.78
CA THR A 50 -14.99 2.68 23.25
C THR A 50 -14.88 1.71 22.07
N PRO A 51 -14.58 0.41 22.32
CA PRO A 51 -14.56 -0.59 21.25
C PRO A 51 -15.88 -0.67 20.47
N GLU A 52 -17.00 -0.46 21.15
CA GLU A 52 -18.33 -0.47 20.55
C GLU A 52 -18.56 0.71 19.61
N GLN A 53 -18.14 1.91 20.04
CA GLN A 53 -18.21 3.11 19.21
C GLN A 53 -17.29 2.98 17.99
N LEU A 54 -16.09 2.45 18.18
CA LEU A 54 -15.15 2.22 17.09
C LEU A 54 -15.71 1.24 16.08
N SER A 55 -16.35 0.16 16.55
CA SER A 55 -16.99 -0.83 15.69
C SER A 55 -18.09 -0.20 14.82
N GLN A 56 -18.90 0.69 15.37
CA GLN A 56 -19.93 1.43 14.63
C GLN A 56 -19.32 2.34 13.57
N ILE A 57 -18.26 3.08 13.93
CA ILE A 57 -17.57 3.96 12.99
C ILE A 57 -16.99 3.17 11.83
N ILE A 58 -16.38 2.02 12.11
CA ILE A 58 -15.81 1.13 11.07
C ILE A 58 -16.91 0.65 10.12
N ARG A 59 -18.06 0.27 10.63
CA ARG A 59 -19.21 -0.15 9.80
C ARG A 59 -19.70 0.97 8.90
N MET A 60 -19.81 2.17 9.43
CA MET A 60 -20.23 3.36 8.67
C MET A 60 -19.21 3.71 7.59
N ALA A 61 -17.91 3.64 7.91
CA ALA A 61 -16.84 3.90 6.99
C ALA A 61 -16.81 2.89 5.82
N LYS A 62 -16.99 1.60 6.13
CA LYS A 62 -17.06 0.55 5.10
C LYS A 62 -18.27 0.71 4.20
N ALA A 63 -19.43 1.05 4.76
CA ALA A 63 -20.63 1.33 3.99
C ALA A 63 -20.42 2.53 3.06
N GLY A 64 -19.76 3.58 3.54
CA GLY A 64 -19.40 4.75 2.76
C GLY A 64 -18.44 4.44 1.63
N GLU A 65 -17.42 3.62 1.88
CA GLU A 65 -16.46 3.17 0.86
C GLU A 65 -17.15 2.40 -0.26
N LEU A 66 -18.06 1.49 0.07
CA LEU A 66 -18.82 0.73 -0.91
C LEU A 66 -19.68 1.64 -1.79
N TYR A 67 -20.30 2.64 -1.20
CA TYR A 67 -21.10 3.61 -1.92
C TYR A 67 -20.25 4.45 -2.87
N TYR A 68 -19.17 5.02 -2.36
CA TYR A 68 -18.23 5.83 -3.16
C TYR A 68 -17.50 5.00 -4.22
N GLY A 69 -17.17 3.77 -3.90
CA GLY A 69 -16.59 2.84 -4.86
C GLY A 69 -17.50 2.58 -6.04
N ALA A 70 -18.80 2.37 -5.80
CA ALA A 70 -19.80 2.18 -6.84
C ALA A 70 -19.94 3.44 -7.71
N LEU A 71 -19.93 4.62 -7.11
CA LEU A 71 -19.98 5.90 -7.85
C LEU A 71 -18.73 6.12 -8.70
N ALA A 72 -17.55 5.78 -8.16
CA ALA A 72 -16.29 5.89 -8.90
C ALA A 72 -16.26 4.97 -10.12
N GLU A 73 -16.76 3.75 -10.00
CA GLU A 73 -16.87 2.81 -11.11
C GLU A 73 -17.79 3.35 -12.21
N LYS A 74 -18.91 3.93 -11.84
CA LYS A 74 -19.83 4.57 -12.82
C LYS A 74 -19.18 5.75 -13.53
N CYS A 75 -18.43 6.58 -12.82
CA CYS A 75 -17.70 7.70 -13.40
C CYS A 75 -16.64 7.23 -14.40
N GLU A 76 -15.90 6.16 -14.07
CA GLU A 76 -14.90 5.57 -14.95
C GLU A 76 -15.54 5.01 -16.23
N GLU A 77 -16.69 4.34 -16.12
CA GLU A 77 -17.44 3.82 -17.25
C GLU A 77 -17.91 4.96 -18.18
N GLU A 78 -18.38 6.06 -17.62
CA GLU A 78 -18.79 7.25 -18.39
C GLU A 78 -17.60 7.88 -19.11
N ASP A 79 -16.44 7.99 -18.46
CA ASP A 79 -15.21 8.51 -19.05
C ASP A 79 -14.73 7.63 -20.22
N GLN A 80 -14.84 6.31 -20.10
CA GLN A 80 -14.49 5.36 -21.15
C GLN A 80 -15.40 5.51 -22.38
N HIS A 81 -16.65 5.90 -22.20
CA HIS A 81 -17.61 6.14 -23.29
C HIS A 81 -17.34 7.41 -24.07
N GLU A 82 -16.69 8.39 -23.48
CA GLU A 82 -16.36 9.66 -24.12
C GLU A 82 -15.15 9.56 -25.07
N GLU A 83 -14.35 8.53 -24.92
CA GLU A 83 -13.22 8.29 -25.81
C GLU A 83 -13.65 7.56 -27.10
#